data_3ae283637b3ce348b62eff2e8b50861d
#
_entry.id   3ae283637b3ce348b62eff2e8b50861d
#
_cell.length_a   1.000
_cell.length_b   1.000
_cell.length_c   1.000
_cell.angle_alpha   90.00
_cell.angle_beta   90.00
_cell.angle_gamma   90.00
#
_symmetry.space_group_name_H-M   'P 1'
#
loop_
_entity.id
_entity.type
_entity.pdbx_description
1 polymer ?
#
loop_
_entity_poly.entity_id
_entity_poly.type
_entity_poly.pdbx_seq_one_letter_code
_entity_poly.pdbx_strand_id
1 'polypeptide(L)'
;TFLPGTDAVVELGGADAKASGVGEILAADTFYTYEAKYNNAESKTVVDPELPEGKAEEIRRDAEAIFKALDCYGLSRVDFFLKEDTNEVVFNEINTLPGFTAISMYPMLWEARGLDKKALVQKLIDLAMVRYEG
;
A
#
# COMPACT_ATOMS: atom_id res chain seq x y z
N THR A 1 -16.09 13.36 -8.01
CA THR A 1 -14.88 13.18 -8.83
C THR A 1 -13.69 12.88 -7.94
N PHE A 2 -12.88 11.93 -8.35
CA PHE A 2 -11.67 11.54 -7.60
C PHE A 2 -10.46 12.23 -8.19
N LEU A 3 -9.45 12.46 -7.34
CA LEU A 3 -8.14 12.89 -7.81
C LEU A 3 -7.53 11.76 -8.66
N PRO A 4 -6.75 12.11 -9.70
CA PRO A 4 -6.07 11.09 -10.47
C PRO A 4 -5.04 10.36 -9.61
N GLY A 5 -4.98 9.06 -9.78
CA GLY A 5 -4.05 8.22 -9.04
C GLY A 5 -4.73 7.43 -7.93
N THR A 6 -4.03 6.41 -7.48
CA THR A 6 -4.46 5.53 -6.40
C THR A 6 -3.46 5.66 -5.25
N ASP A 7 -3.94 6.00 -4.07
CA ASP A 7 -3.11 6.07 -2.88
C ASP A 7 -3.11 4.72 -2.18
N ALA A 8 -1.94 4.18 -1.94
CA ALA A 8 -1.79 2.85 -1.39
C ALA A 8 -0.89 2.86 -0.16
N VAL A 9 -1.19 1.97 0.77
CA VAL A 9 -0.39 1.75 1.97
C VAL A 9 -0.19 0.26 2.11
N VAL A 10 1.00 -0.15 2.51
CA VAL A 10 1.28 -1.57 2.75
C VAL A 10 1.33 -1.86 4.23
N GLU A 11 0.83 -3.02 4.61
CA GLU A 11 0.75 -3.48 5.99
C GLU A 11 1.72 -4.61 6.24
N LEU A 12 2.25 -4.69 7.46
CA LEU A 12 3.16 -5.74 7.87
C LEU A 12 2.90 -6.07 9.34
N GLY A 13 2.59 -7.32 9.61
CA GLY A 13 2.40 -7.79 10.98
C GLY A 13 1.18 -8.66 11.16
N GLY A 14 0.77 -8.84 12.41
CA GLY A 14 -0.44 -9.57 12.79
C GLY A 14 -1.41 -8.63 13.51
N ALA A 15 -1.76 -8.95 14.76
CA ALA A 15 -2.66 -8.11 15.55
C ALA A 15 -2.09 -6.70 15.79
N ASP A 16 -0.76 -6.56 15.74
CA ASP A 16 -0.06 -5.30 15.90
C ASP A 16 0.51 -4.77 14.59
N ALA A 17 -0.13 -5.07 13.48
CA ALA A 17 0.33 -4.67 12.16
C ALA A 17 0.58 -3.16 12.06
N LYS A 18 1.63 -2.82 11.35
CA LYS A 18 2.04 -1.43 11.11
C LYS A 18 1.88 -1.06 9.65
N ALA A 19 1.46 0.16 9.41
CA ALA A 19 1.34 0.72 8.06
C ALA A 19 2.64 1.39 7.65
N SER A 20 2.97 1.27 6.38
CA SER A 20 4.06 2.02 5.76
C SER A 20 3.64 3.47 5.54
N GLY A 21 4.47 4.26 4.88
CA GLY A 21 4.05 5.53 4.30
C GLY A 21 3.12 5.31 3.12
N VAL A 22 2.48 6.37 2.67
CA VAL A 22 1.59 6.32 1.51
C VAL A 22 2.42 6.32 0.23
N GLY A 23 2.00 5.54 -0.75
CA GLY A 23 2.52 5.59 -2.10
C GLY A 23 1.37 5.89 -3.05
N GLU A 24 1.66 6.55 -4.16
CA GLU A 24 0.64 6.89 -5.15
C GLU A 24 1.00 6.30 -6.50
N ILE A 25 0.03 5.67 -7.15
CA ILE A 25 0.18 5.14 -8.49
C ILE A 25 -0.50 6.11 -9.45
N LEU A 26 0.29 6.72 -10.33
CA LEU A 26 -0.21 7.62 -11.36
C LEU A 26 -0.08 6.92 -12.70
N ALA A 27 -1.20 6.76 -13.41
CA ALA A 27 -1.17 6.30 -14.79
C ALA A 27 -0.80 7.47 -15.70
N ALA A 28 0.01 7.22 -16.72
CA ALA A 28 0.38 8.24 -17.69
C ALA A 28 -0.81 8.67 -18.56
N ASP A 29 -1.84 7.83 -18.58
CA ASP A 29 -3.04 7.98 -19.39
C ASP A 29 -4.28 8.12 -18.51
N THR A 30 -5.29 8.82 -19.02
CA THR A 30 -6.60 8.87 -18.36
C THR A 30 -7.29 7.51 -18.35
N PHE A 31 -6.83 6.58 -19.17
CA PHE A 31 -7.34 5.22 -19.19
C PHE A 31 -6.30 4.26 -18.65
N TYR A 32 -6.71 3.47 -17.66
CA TYR A 32 -5.87 2.45 -17.07
C TYR A 32 -5.94 1.21 -17.94
N THR A 33 -5.16 1.18 -19.03
CA THR A 33 -5.15 0.07 -19.97
C THR A 33 -4.39 -1.11 -19.40
N TYR A 34 -4.60 -2.29 -19.98
CA TYR A 34 -3.84 -3.49 -19.61
C TYR A 34 -2.33 -3.26 -19.76
N GLU A 35 -1.93 -2.61 -20.84
CA GLU A 35 -0.51 -2.32 -21.06
C GLU A 35 0.08 -1.37 -20.02
N ALA A 36 -0.65 -0.33 -19.65
CA ALA A 36 -0.20 0.60 -18.60
C ALA A 36 -0.08 -0.11 -17.25
N LYS A 37 -0.97 -1.07 -16.97
CA LYS A 37 -0.97 -1.81 -15.72
C LYS A 37 0.23 -2.74 -15.58
N TYR A 38 0.64 -3.39 -16.65
CA TYR A 38 1.70 -4.39 -16.62
C TYR A 38 3.01 -3.91 -17.22
N ASN A 39 2.99 -2.82 -17.95
CA ASN A 39 4.16 -2.25 -18.61
C ASN A 39 4.50 -0.91 -17.94
N ASN A 40 5.42 -0.94 -17.00
CA ASN A 40 5.73 0.19 -16.12
C ASN A 40 6.26 1.45 -16.81
N ALA A 41 6.49 1.41 -18.10
CA ALA A 41 6.91 2.59 -18.84
C ALA A 41 5.86 3.71 -18.80
N GLU A 42 4.58 3.35 -18.59
CA GLU A 42 3.46 4.30 -18.63
C GLU A 42 2.82 4.58 -17.28
N SER A 43 3.26 3.92 -16.20
CA SER A 43 2.77 4.19 -14.86
C SER A 43 3.90 4.70 -13.98
N LYS A 44 3.56 5.58 -13.06
CA LYS A 44 4.54 6.18 -12.17
C LYS A 44 4.11 5.95 -10.72
N THR A 45 5.04 5.45 -9.92
CA THR A 45 4.84 5.31 -8.48
C THR A 45 5.56 6.46 -7.78
N VAL A 46 4.83 7.17 -6.94
CA VAL A 46 5.38 8.26 -6.12
C VAL A 46 5.36 7.82 -4.67
N VAL A 47 6.53 7.81 -4.04
CA VAL A 47 6.65 7.49 -2.61
C VAL A 47 6.48 8.78 -1.82
N ASP A 48 5.66 8.72 -0.78
CA ASP A 48 5.31 9.88 0.05
C ASP A 48 4.78 11.06 -0.79
N PRO A 49 3.67 10.86 -1.52
CA PRO A 49 3.10 11.94 -2.32
C PRO A 49 2.65 13.10 -1.45
N GLU A 50 2.59 14.28 -2.05
CA GLU A 50 2.08 15.45 -1.36
C GLU A 50 0.56 15.37 -1.28
N LEU A 51 0.05 15.26 -0.06
CA LEU A 51 -1.38 15.12 0.20
C LEU A 51 -1.86 16.27 1.08
N PRO A 52 -3.18 16.58 1.08
CA PRO A 52 -3.72 17.54 2.03
C PRO A 52 -3.35 17.17 3.47
N GLU A 53 -3.24 18.18 4.32
CA GLU A 53 -2.82 18.02 5.71
C GLU A 53 -3.64 16.95 6.43
N GLY A 54 -2.96 16.01 7.09
CA GLY A 54 -3.58 14.96 7.87
C GLY A 54 -4.08 13.77 7.07
N LYS A 55 -4.08 13.84 5.74
CA LYS A 55 -4.63 12.76 4.92
C LYS A 55 -3.73 11.52 4.88
N ALA A 56 -2.42 11.69 4.88
CA ALA A 56 -1.51 10.55 4.92
C ALA A 56 -1.74 9.72 6.19
N GLU A 57 -1.88 10.39 7.34
CA GLU A 57 -2.14 9.71 8.61
C GLU A 57 -3.53 9.06 8.65
N GLU A 58 -4.53 9.71 8.07
CA GLU A 58 -5.87 9.14 7.97
C GLU A 58 -5.86 7.87 7.13
N ILE A 59 -5.21 7.89 5.97
CA ILE A 59 -5.09 6.72 5.08
C ILE A 59 -4.36 5.58 5.79
N ARG A 60 -3.26 5.88 6.47
CA ARG A 60 -2.50 4.87 7.22
C ARG A 60 -3.34 4.23 8.32
N ARG A 61 -4.07 5.04 9.07
CA ARG A 61 -4.95 4.57 10.15
C ARG A 61 -6.08 3.69 9.61
N ASP A 62 -6.69 4.12 8.51
CA ASP A 62 -7.76 3.37 7.86
C ASP A 62 -7.25 2.03 7.33
N ALA A 63 -6.06 2.02 6.76
CA ALA A 63 -5.45 0.79 6.26
C ALA A 63 -5.20 -0.21 7.40
N GLU A 64 -4.69 0.24 8.53
CA GLU A 64 -4.48 -0.62 9.70
C GLU A 64 -5.80 -1.17 10.22
N ALA A 65 -6.83 -0.34 10.29
CA ALA A 65 -8.15 -0.75 10.75
C ALA A 65 -8.77 -1.80 9.81
N ILE A 66 -8.65 -1.60 8.50
CA ILE A 66 -9.17 -2.55 7.51
C ILE A 66 -8.44 -3.88 7.59
N PHE A 67 -7.11 -3.84 7.70
CA PHE A 67 -6.29 -5.03 7.83
C PHE A 67 -6.73 -5.88 9.04
N LYS A 68 -6.94 -5.23 10.17
CA LYS A 68 -7.39 -5.90 11.40
C LYS A 68 -8.83 -6.38 11.29
N ALA A 69 -9.71 -5.57 10.72
CA ALA A 69 -11.13 -5.92 10.58
C ALA A 69 -11.35 -7.15 9.71
N LEU A 70 -10.48 -7.35 8.70
CA LEU A 70 -10.55 -8.49 7.80
C LEU A 70 -9.70 -9.68 8.29
N ASP A 71 -9.16 -9.57 9.49
CA ASP A 71 -8.35 -10.62 10.11
C ASP A 71 -7.16 -11.03 9.24
N CYS A 72 -6.54 -10.06 8.59
CA CYS A 72 -5.38 -10.29 7.75
C CYS A 72 -4.13 -10.57 8.59
N TYR A 73 -3.14 -11.19 7.97
CA TYR A 73 -1.89 -11.53 8.64
C TYR A 73 -0.73 -11.49 7.63
N GLY A 74 0.41 -11.02 8.08
CA GLY A 74 1.64 -10.99 7.29
C GLY A 74 1.75 -9.72 6.47
N LEU A 75 1.18 -9.70 5.30
CA LEU A 75 1.34 -8.58 4.37
C LEU A 75 0.05 -8.29 3.61
N SER A 76 -0.10 -7.04 3.22
CA SER A 76 -1.15 -6.61 2.31
C SER A 76 -0.82 -5.25 1.72
N ARG A 77 -1.54 -4.90 0.65
CA ARG A 77 -1.56 -3.52 0.13
C ARG A 77 -3.01 -3.07 0.12
N VAL A 78 -3.28 -1.92 0.73
CA VAL A 78 -4.62 -1.35 0.81
C VAL A 78 -4.67 -0.12 -0.05
N ASP A 79 -5.61 -0.06 -0.97
CA ASP A 79 -5.72 0.99 -1.97
C ASP A 79 -6.92 1.89 -1.71
N PHE A 80 -6.72 3.19 -1.87
CA PHE A 80 -7.73 4.22 -1.61
C PHE A 80 -7.83 5.21 -2.76
N PHE A 81 -8.98 5.84 -2.86
CA PHE A 81 -9.16 7.02 -3.70
C PHE A 81 -9.43 8.23 -2.81
N LEU A 82 -9.01 9.38 -3.29
CA LEU A 82 -9.24 10.64 -2.60
C LEU A 82 -10.19 11.48 -3.44
N LYS A 83 -11.30 11.94 -2.85
CA LYS A 83 -12.23 12.80 -3.56
C LYS A 83 -11.66 14.20 -3.71
N GLU A 84 -11.75 14.74 -4.92
CA GLU A 84 -11.17 16.03 -5.25
C GLU A 84 -11.82 17.20 -4.51
N ASP A 85 -13.14 17.16 -4.37
CA ASP A 85 -13.90 18.27 -3.80
C ASP A 85 -13.91 18.31 -2.28
N THR A 86 -14.03 17.15 -1.63
CA THR A 86 -14.18 17.06 -0.18
C THR A 86 -12.94 16.54 0.52
N ASN A 87 -11.93 16.07 -0.21
CA ASN A 87 -10.76 15.36 0.30
C ASN A 87 -11.14 14.11 1.11
N GLU A 88 -12.32 13.54 0.82
CA GLU A 88 -12.76 12.33 1.50
C GLU A 88 -11.97 11.13 1.02
N VAL A 89 -11.49 10.32 1.98
CA VAL A 89 -10.77 9.08 1.70
C VAL A 89 -11.77 7.96 1.48
N VAL A 90 -11.69 7.31 0.33
CA VAL A 90 -12.60 6.22 -0.03
C VAL A 90 -11.80 4.94 -0.25
N PHE A 91 -12.14 3.90 0.51
CA PHE A 91 -11.51 2.59 0.36
C PHE A 91 -11.87 1.99 -0.99
N ASN A 92 -10.87 1.48 -1.71
CA ASN A 92 -11.06 0.81 -2.98
C ASN A 92 -10.97 -0.71 -2.82
N GLU A 93 -9.77 -1.20 -2.48
CA GLU A 93 -9.56 -2.64 -2.37
C GLU A 93 -8.40 -2.96 -1.44
N ILE A 94 -8.35 -4.20 -0.99
CA ILE A 94 -7.20 -4.75 -0.29
C ILE A 94 -6.66 -5.95 -1.08
N ASN A 95 -5.35 -5.98 -1.25
CA ASN A 95 -4.64 -7.06 -1.93
C ASN A 95 -3.82 -7.81 -0.89
N THR A 96 -4.25 -9.01 -0.54
CA THR A 96 -3.62 -9.81 0.51
C THR A 96 -2.40 -10.59 0.04
N LEU A 97 -2.10 -10.55 -1.25
CA LEU A 97 -0.89 -11.14 -1.82
C LEU A 97 -0.31 -10.17 -2.85
N PRO A 98 0.22 -9.03 -2.38
CA PRO A 98 0.74 -8.01 -3.30
C PRO A 98 1.99 -8.49 -4.02
N GLY A 99 2.25 -7.90 -5.20
CA GLY A 99 3.45 -8.18 -5.95
C GLY A 99 4.71 -7.91 -5.15
N PHE A 100 5.77 -8.65 -5.45
CA PHE A 100 7.02 -8.56 -4.70
C PHE A 100 8.23 -8.55 -5.64
N THR A 101 8.12 -7.78 -6.72
CA THR A 101 9.22 -7.59 -7.68
C THR A 101 9.99 -6.32 -7.34
N ALA A 102 11.08 -6.08 -8.07
CA ALA A 102 11.90 -4.89 -7.86
C ALA A 102 11.14 -3.58 -8.08
N ILE A 103 10.05 -3.64 -8.86
CA ILE A 103 9.23 -2.47 -9.19
C ILE A 103 7.88 -2.48 -8.50
N SER A 104 7.65 -3.45 -7.60
CA SER A 104 6.39 -3.55 -6.87
C SER A 104 6.35 -2.58 -5.71
N MET A 105 5.18 -2.02 -5.46
CA MET A 105 4.99 -1.02 -4.41
C MET A 105 5.23 -1.59 -3.01
N TYR A 106 4.89 -2.85 -2.75
CA TYR A 106 5.01 -3.40 -1.40
C TYR A 106 6.44 -3.28 -0.86
N PRO A 107 7.46 -3.85 -1.52
CA PRO A 107 8.82 -3.69 -1.00
C PRO A 107 9.33 -2.26 -1.11
N MET A 108 8.88 -1.50 -2.12
CA MET A 108 9.31 -0.13 -2.34
C MET A 108 8.92 0.78 -1.17
N LEU A 109 7.69 0.67 -0.68
CA LEU A 109 7.21 1.50 0.43
C LEU A 109 7.89 1.15 1.75
N TRP A 110 8.19 -0.12 1.98
CA TRP A 110 8.92 -0.52 3.18
C TRP A 110 10.39 -0.11 3.13
N GLU A 111 11.00 -0.18 1.95
CA GLU A 111 12.38 0.29 1.76
C GLU A 111 12.49 1.78 2.08
N ALA A 112 11.50 2.56 1.67
CA ALA A 112 11.45 4.00 1.99
C ALA A 112 11.38 4.26 3.49
N ARG A 113 10.91 3.28 4.27
CA ARG A 113 10.86 3.36 5.74
C ARG A 113 12.06 2.70 6.42
N GLY A 114 13.08 2.34 5.66
CA GLY A 114 14.31 1.78 6.18
C GLY A 114 14.34 0.27 6.29
N LEU A 115 13.32 -0.41 5.79
CA LEU A 115 13.24 -1.87 5.82
C LEU A 115 13.54 -2.41 4.41
N ASP A 116 14.78 -2.83 4.18
CA ASP A 116 15.16 -3.31 2.86
C ASP A 116 14.51 -4.67 2.55
N LYS A 117 14.64 -5.11 1.31
CA LYS A 117 13.96 -6.31 0.83
C LYS A 117 14.35 -7.56 1.62
N LYS A 118 15.63 -7.69 1.97
CA LYS A 118 16.12 -8.83 2.74
C LYS A 118 15.52 -8.84 4.15
N ALA A 119 15.54 -7.70 4.82
CA ALA A 119 14.96 -7.56 6.15
C ALA A 119 13.45 -7.78 6.11
N LEU A 120 12.78 -7.31 5.06
CA LEU A 120 11.35 -7.49 4.88
C LEU A 120 10.98 -8.98 4.74
N VAL A 121 11.71 -9.72 3.92
CA VAL A 121 11.51 -11.17 3.75
C VAL A 121 11.72 -11.89 5.09
N GLN A 122 12.78 -11.54 5.81
CA GLN A 122 13.06 -12.12 7.12
C GLN A 122 11.91 -11.87 8.09
N LYS A 123 11.37 -10.65 8.10
CA LYS A 123 10.25 -10.30 8.96
C LYS A 123 9.00 -11.12 8.62
N LEU A 124 8.73 -11.34 7.34
CA LEU A 124 7.60 -12.16 6.93
C LEU A 124 7.76 -13.62 7.35
N ILE A 125 8.98 -14.16 7.26
CA ILE A 125 9.28 -15.51 7.73
C ILE A 125 9.07 -15.61 9.24
N ASP A 126 9.57 -14.63 9.99
CA ASP A 126 9.41 -14.59 11.44
C ASP A 126 7.94 -14.55 11.85
N LEU A 127 7.12 -13.76 11.14
CA LEU A 127 5.68 -13.70 11.39
C LEU A 127 5.00 -15.04 11.12
N ALA A 128 5.41 -15.73 10.07
CA ALA A 128 4.85 -17.04 9.75
C ALA A 128 5.20 -18.07 10.84
N MET A 129 6.41 -18.01 11.36
CA MET A 129 6.85 -18.91 12.44
C MET A 129 6.08 -18.67 13.72
N VAL A 130 5.87 -17.41 14.10
CA VAL A 130 5.08 -17.05 15.27
C VAL A 130 3.65 -17.55 15.12
N ARG A 131 3.06 -17.38 13.95
CA ARG A 131 1.69 -17.84 13.68
C ARG A 131 1.58 -19.37 13.76
N TYR A 132 2.57 -20.06 13.25
CA TYR A 132 2.62 -21.54 13.28
C TYR A 132 2.72 -22.07 14.72
N GLU A 133 3.53 -21.42 15.55
CA GLU A 133 3.73 -21.83 16.95
C GLU A 133 2.60 -21.41 17.89
N GLY A 134 1.89 -20.37 17.52
CA GLY A 134 0.87 -19.77 18.36
C GLY A 134 -0.52 -20.05 17.98
#